data_714bfe3e7aa10f52724c79a8067920d8
#
_entry.id   714bfe3e7aa10f52724c79a8067920d8
#
_cell.length_a   1.000
_cell.length_b   1.000
_cell.length_c   1.000
_cell.angle_alpha   90.00
_cell.angle_beta   90.00
_cell.angle_gamma   90.00
#
_symmetry.space_group_name_H-M   'P 1'
#
loop_
_entity.id
_entity.type
_entity.pdbx_description
1 polymer ?
#
loop_
_entity_poly.entity_id
_entity_poly.type
_entity_poly.pdbx_seq_one_letter_code
_entity_poly.pdbx_strand_id
1 'polypeptide(L)'
;VVWVLGGLMALVLVGGLAVLMSATTAKPITPTATPRPTRPAIAGGTVDYCRVVPKFRETFGFGLQAVLSTAERGVMGAIMIEPGPTITTTHAYQHPTWKSGGYLGHVLFDGKGDVYTFPSPYVSLIDNPPEKQNMIYRIDGVTGVMTPFLTLPSAALPSSQNPFGAMGLVYDCDTSSLYASSVAGSTRDAEVGRIYRIDMKTGKVVFTFDNIDVFGMGIFVGPDGKRLYFGSARTPEVYSVAVNENGDLVGDTRLELTLPDQNYKARRVIFDRAGAMQVRGYAFDFSLVVTSERNEKIFNYVFDAPTKKWKLAS
;
A
#
# COMPACT_ATOMS: atom_id res chain seq x y z
N VAL A 1 39.30 29.07 61.33
CA VAL A 1 40.50 28.56 61.94
C VAL A 1 41.31 27.83 60.89
N VAL A 2 42.42 28.42 60.56
CA VAL A 2 43.47 28.00 59.63
C VAL A 2 44.22 26.84 60.24
N TRP A 3 44.65 25.85 59.47
CA TRP A 3 45.99 25.23 59.58
C TRP A 3 46.42 24.69 58.20
N VAL A 4 47.53 25.25 57.79
CA VAL A 4 48.49 24.87 56.77
C VAL A 4 49.42 23.85 57.28
N LEU A 5 50.01 23.01 56.46
CA LEU A 5 51.29 22.31 56.42
C LEU A 5 51.11 20.98 55.74
N GLY A 6 51.82 20.55 54.79
CA GLY A 6 53.19 20.80 54.36
C GLY A 6 53.76 19.49 53.81
N GLY A 7 54.22 19.54 52.61
CA GLY A 7 55.30 18.86 51.98
C GLY A 7 55.51 17.34 52.14
N LEU A 8 55.67 16.66 51.04
CA LEU A 8 56.91 15.95 50.69
C LEU A 8 56.90 15.46 49.23
N MET A 9 57.86 15.90 48.52
CA MET A 9 58.27 15.52 47.18
C MET A 9 58.93 14.12 47.23
N ALA A 10 58.41 13.17 46.47
CA ALA A 10 59.10 11.93 46.14
C ALA A 10 59.14 11.73 44.65
N LEU A 11 60.29 12.04 44.07
CA LEU A 11 60.65 11.69 42.69
C LEU A 11 60.89 10.18 42.64
N VAL A 12 60.07 9.47 41.84
CA VAL A 12 60.40 8.10 41.43
C VAL A 12 60.48 8.10 39.89
N LEU A 13 61.75 8.06 39.46
CA LEU A 13 62.12 7.74 38.08
C LEU A 13 61.84 6.23 37.84
N VAL A 14 60.87 5.89 37.04
CA VAL A 14 60.71 4.54 36.51
C VAL A 14 60.76 4.64 35.01
N GLY A 15 61.71 3.93 34.43
CA GLY A 15 62.08 3.92 33.04
C GLY A 15 60.94 3.48 32.13
N GLY A 16 60.78 4.26 31.08
CA GLY A 16 59.78 3.98 30.02
C GLY A 16 60.20 2.84 29.12
N LEU A 17 59.39 1.78 29.11
CA LEU A 17 59.39 0.80 28.02
C LEU A 17 58.33 1.25 27.03
N ALA A 18 58.75 1.89 25.94
CA ALA A 18 57.88 2.26 24.84
C ALA A 18 57.48 1.00 24.04
N VAL A 19 56.33 0.45 24.33
CA VAL A 19 55.69 -0.55 23.46
C VAL A 19 55.03 0.17 22.29
N LEU A 20 55.68 0.12 21.14
CA LEU A 20 55.07 0.53 19.85
C LEU A 20 53.92 -0.42 19.52
N MET A 21 52.69 -0.06 19.92
CA MET A 21 51.48 -0.70 19.39
C MET A 21 51.29 -0.18 17.99
N SER A 22 51.60 -1.00 16.98
CA SER A 22 51.17 -0.79 15.59
C SER A 22 49.66 -0.88 15.55
N ALA A 23 48.99 0.28 15.52
CA ALA A 23 47.57 0.35 15.26
C ALA A 23 47.32 -0.05 13.78
N THR A 24 46.99 -1.29 13.57
CA THR A 24 46.38 -1.73 12.28
C THR A 24 45.03 -1.04 12.15
N THR A 25 45.00 0.03 11.37
CA THR A 25 43.77 0.69 10.97
C THR A 25 42.95 -0.31 10.10
N ALA A 26 41.98 -0.95 10.73
CA ALA A 26 40.97 -1.75 9.97
C ALA A 26 40.27 -0.81 8.99
N LYS A 27 40.44 -1.11 7.71
CA LYS A 27 39.75 -0.40 6.61
C LYS A 27 38.24 -0.48 6.88
N PRO A 28 37.47 0.62 6.83
CA PRO A 28 36.03 0.57 7.04
C PRO A 28 35.42 -0.38 6.02
N ILE A 29 34.72 -1.39 6.48
CA ILE A 29 33.93 -2.29 5.62
C ILE A 29 32.75 -1.45 5.14
N THR A 30 32.80 -0.97 3.92
CA THR A 30 31.65 -0.34 3.26
C THR A 30 30.55 -1.38 3.18
N PRO A 31 29.37 -1.15 3.78
CA PRO A 31 28.29 -2.11 3.67
C PRO A 31 27.96 -2.30 2.19
N THR A 32 28.13 -3.52 1.70
CA THR A 32 27.73 -3.91 0.34
C THR A 32 26.24 -3.70 0.26
N ALA A 33 25.79 -2.77 -0.59
CA ALA A 33 24.37 -2.53 -0.83
C ALA A 33 23.74 -3.86 -1.27
N THR A 34 22.74 -4.32 -0.53
CA THR A 34 21.95 -5.49 -0.92
C THR A 34 21.41 -5.24 -2.32
N PRO A 35 21.65 -6.14 -3.29
CA PRO A 35 21.15 -5.94 -4.64
C PRO A 35 19.63 -5.72 -4.60
N ARG A 36 19.17 -4.62 -5.20
CA ARG A 36 17.75 -4.36 -5.38
C ARG A 36 17.18 -5.53 -6.20
N PRO A 37 16.05 -6.13 -5.77
CA PRO A 37 15.39 -7.14 -6.57
C PRO A 37 15.18 -6.60 -7.98
N THR A 38 15.76 -7.27 -8.97
CA THR A 38 15.56 -6.90 -10.38
C THR A 38 14.27 -7.56 -10.86
N ARG A 39 13.55 -6.84 -11.70
CA ARG A 39 12.38 -7.36 -12.37
C ARG A 39 12.77 -8.65 -13.12
N PRO A 40 11.99 -9.73 -12.99
CA PRO A 40 12.21 -10.92 -13.82
C PRO A 40 12.23 -10.53 -15.30
N ALA A 41 13.13 -11.12 -16.07
CA ALA A 41 13.34 -10.81 -17.50
C ALA A 41 12.18 -11.22 -18.43
N ILE A 42 10.99 -11.46 -17.91
CA ILE A 42 9.78 -11.73 -18.67
C ILE A 42 9.32 -10.41 -19.26
N ALA A 43 9.25 -10.30 -20.56
CA ALA A 43 8.73 -9.15 -21.28
C ALA A 43 7.23 -8.98 -20.96
N GLY A 44 6.92 -8.18 -19.96
CA GLY A 44 5.60 -8.00 -19.41
C GLY A 44 5.46 -8.60 -18.01
N GLY A 45 4.45 -8.18 -17.25
CA GLY A 45 4.13 -8.75 -15.96
C GLY A 45 3.81 -7.74 -14.87
N THR A 46 3.62 -8.27 -13.67
CA THR A 46 3.30 -7.48 -12.48
C THR A 46 4.51 -6.66 -12.02
N VAL A 47 4.26 -5.53 -11.41
CA VAL A 47 5.32 -4.64 -10.86
C VAL A 47 5.43 -4.77 -9.34
N ASP A 48 4.90 -5.82 -8.77
CA ASP A 48 4.86 -6.07 -7.33
C ASP A 48 5.90 -7.09 -6.82
N TYR A 49 6.86 -7.44 -7.67
CA TYR A 49 7.89 -8.45 -7.42
C TYR A 49 8.81 -8.16 -6.22
N CYS A 50 8.91 -6.91 -5.79
CA CYS A 50 9.75 -6.51 -4.66
C CYS A 50 9.02 -6.54 -3.31
N ARG A 51 7.72 -6.84 -3.30
CA ARG A 51 6.94 -6.86 -2.05
C ARG A 51 7.49 -7.89 -1.08
N VAL A 52 7.67 -7.46 0.16
CA VAL A 52 8.21 -8.27 1.24
C VAL A 52 7.12 -8.51 2.28
N VAL A 53 7.04 -9.74 2.76
CA VAL A 53 6.13 -10.07 3.85
C VAL A 53 6.64 -9.43 5.15
N PRO A 54 5.77 -8.76 5.95
CA PRO A 54 6.16 -8.10 7.19
C PRO A 54 6.82 -9.05 8.19
N LYS A 55 7.91 -8.61 8.82
CA LYS A 55 8.62 -9.38 9.85
C LYS A 55 7.79 -9.54 11.12
N PHE A 56 6.93 -8.57 11.45
CA PHE A 56 6.06 -8.66 12.61
C PHE A 56 5.17 -9.91 12.59
N ARG A 57 4.89 -10.48 11.41
CA ARG A 57 4.18 -11.77 11.30
C ARG A 57 4.86 -12.84 12.14
N GLU A 58 6.17 -13.00 12.01
CA GLU A 58 6.96 -13.98 12.77
C GLU A 58 7.05 -13.59 14.26
N THR A 59 7.23 -12.28 14.53
CA THR A 59 7.28 -11.74 15.90
C THR A 59 5.98 -12.03 16.68
N PHE A 60 4.84 -12.02 16.00
CA PHE A 60 3.54 -12.36 16.58
C PHE A 60 3.23 -13.86 16.57
N GLY A 61 4.18 -14.71 16.18
CA GLY A 61 4.06 -16.16 16.22
C GLY A 61 3.25 -16.77 15.07
N PHE A 62 3.16 -16.09 13.93
CA PHE A 62 2.42 -16.55 12.75
C PHE A 62 3.34 -17.17 11.68
N GLY A 63 2.86 -18.25 11.07
CA GLY A 63 3.52 -18.95 9.99
C GLY A 63 3.26 -18.33 8.60
N LEU A 64 3.66 -19.08 7.57
CA LEU A 64 3.58 -18.63 6.17
C LEU A 64 2.13 -18.52 5.64
N GLN A 65 1.19 -19.22 6.27
CA GLN A 65 -0.23 -19.25 5.86
C GLN A 65 -1.03 -18.08 6.44
N ALA A 66 -0.41 -17.27 7.29
CA ALA A 66 -1.08 -16.15 7.92
C ALA A 66 -1.44 -15.05 6.92
N VAL A 67 -2.65 -14.51 7.06
CA VAL A 67 -3.20 -13.45 6.24
C VAL A 67 -3.52 -12.25 7.12
N LEU A 68 -3.07 -11.07 6.71
CA LEU A 68 -3.53 -9.81 7.29
C LEU A 68 -4.83 -9.40 6.60
N SER A 69 -5.92 -9.35 7.35
CA SER A 69 -7.27 -9.04 6.88
C SER A 69 -7.79 -7.74 7.51
N THR A 70 -8.75 -7.10 6.87
CA THR A 70 -9.35 -5.84 7.30
C THR A 70 -10.88 -5.91 7.30
N ALA A 71 -11.56 -4.77 7.08
CA ALA A 71 -13.02 -4.63 7.10
C ALA A 71 -13.79 -5.62 6.21
N GLU A 72 -13.15 -6.21 5.24
CA GLU A 72 -13.74 -7.27 4.41
C GLU A 72 -14.28 -8.45 5.23
N ARG A 73 -13.80 -8.58 6.47
CA ARG A 73 -14.28 -9.57 7.45
C ARG A 73 -15.18 -8.99 8.55
N GLY A 74 -15.61 -7.72 8.43
CA GLY A 74 -16.43 -7.08 9.47
C GLY A 74 -15.66 -6.73 10.74
N VAL A 75 -14.34 -6.66 10.67
CA VAL A 75 -13.48 -6.36 11.81
C VAL A 75 -13.04 -4.91 11.75
N MET A 76 -13.17 -4.18 12.85
CA MET A 76 -12.57 -2.85 12.98
C MET A 76 -11.05 -2.98 13.00
N GLY A 77 -10.37 -2.18 12.20
CA GLY A 77 -8.92 -2.23 12.03
C GLY A 77 -8.46 -3.37 11.14
N ALA A 78 -7.28 -3.89 11.44
CA ALA A 78 -6.71 -5.07 10.80
C ALA A 78 -6.64 -6.23 11.79
N ILE A 79 -6.66 -7.45 11.28
CA ILE A 79 -6.49 -8.67 12.05
C ILE A 79 -5.59 -9.63 11.28
N MET A 80 -4.63 -10.23 11.95
CA MET A 80 -3.86 -11.33 11.41
C MET A 80 -4.52 -12.64 11.76
N ILE A 81 -4.70 -13.51 10.78
CA ILE A 81 -5.44 -14.77 10.89
C ILE A 81 -4.62 -15.87 10.23
N GLU A 82 -4.45 -16.98 10.90
CA GLU A 82 -3.87 -18.19 10.35
C GLU A 82 -4.79 -19.39 10.64
N PRO A 83 -5.08 -20.23 9.64
CA PRO A 83 -5.79 -21.48 9.88
C PRO A 83 -5.02 -22.33 10.89
N GLY A 84 -5.71 -22.84 11.91
CA GLY A 84 -5.13 -23.79 12.84
C GLY A 84 -5.01 -25.21 12.25
N PRO A 85 -4.44 -26.15 13.00
CA PRO A 85 -4.26 -27.52 12.56
C PRO A 85 -5.58 -28.27 12.31
N THR A 86 -6.69 -27.75 12.81
CA THR A 86 -8.03 -28.26 12.56
C THR A 86 -8.93 -27.18 11.98
N ILE A 87 -10.00 -27.55 11.28
CA ILE A 87 -10.96 -26.62 10.67
C ILE A 87 -11.59 -25.67 11.72
N THR A 88 -11.65 -26.09 12.96
CA THR A 88 -12.28 -25.35 14.06
C THR A 88 -11.33 -24.43 14.82
N THR A 89 -10.02 -24.52 14.59
CA THR A 89 -9.04 -23.68 15.27
C THR A 89 -8.52 -22.59 14.34
N THR A 90 -8.55 -21.37 14.80
CA THR A 90 -8.00 -20.22 14.09
C THR A 90 -7.10 -19.45 15.05
N HIS A 91 -5.85 -19.29 14.69
CA HIS A 91 -4.96 -18.37 15.38
C HIS A 91 -5.22 -16.96 14.86
N ALA A 92 -5.56 -16.04 15.76
CA ALA A 92 -5.88 -14.66 15.40
C ALA A 92 -5.21 -13.69 16.36
N TYR A 93 -4.72 -12.58 15.81
CA TYR A 93 -4.09 -11.51 16.58
C TYR A 93 -4.45 -10.15 15.98
N GLN A 94 -4.75 -9.19 16.86
CA GLN A 94 -4.97 -7.80 16.50
C GLN A 94 -4.08 -6.90 17.35
N HIS A 95 -3.16 -6.21 16.71
CA HIS A 95 -2.32 -5.24 17.42
C HIS A 95 -3.17 -4.06 17.93
N PRO A 96 -2.93 -3.54 19.16
CA PRO A 96 -3.75 -2.47 19.75
C PRO A 96 -3.89 -1.22 18.86
N THR A 97 -2.85 -0.85 18.11
CA THR A 97 -2.90 0.32 17.24
C THR A 97 -3.72 0.14 15.96
N TRP A 98 -4.05 -1.09 15.55
CA TRP A 98 -4.73 -1.32 14.28
C TRP A 98 -6.18 -0.86 14.24
N LYS A 99 -6.79 -0.62 15.40
CA LYS A 99 -8.16 -0.09 15.51
C LYS A 99 -8.23 1.43 15.35
N SER A 100 -7.12 2.14 15.46
CA SER A 100 -7.13 3.61 15.45
C SER A 100 -7.57 4.25 14.11
N GLY A 101 -7.54 3.48 13.02
CA GLY A 101 -8.02 3.88 11.71
C GLY A 101 -9.50 3.55 11.44
N GLY A 102 -10.24 3.02 12.41
CA GLY A 102 -11.60 2.54 12.20
C GLY A 102 -11.64 1.28 11.33
N TYR A 103 -12.66 1.13 10.51
CA TYR A 103 -12.72 0.07 9.49
C TYR A 103 -11.77 0.40 8.35
N LEU A 104 -10.85 -0.49 8.06
CA LEU A 104 -9.80 -0.30 7.07
C LEU A 104 -10.16 -0.96 5.73
N GLY A 105 -9.72 -0.35 4.65
CA GLY A 105 -9.75 -0.91 3.30
C GLY A 105 -8.72 -2.03 3.12
N HIS A 106 -8.38 -2.34 1.86
CA HIS A 106 -7.39 -3.39 1.60
C HIS A 106 -5.99 -2.98 2.08
N VAL A 107 -5.15 -3.98 2.31
CA VAL A 107 -3.76 -3.82 2.69
C VAL A 107 -2.84 -4.01 1.49
N LEU A 108 -1.73 -3.29 1.49
CA LEU A 108 -0.69 -3.35 0.49
C LEU A 108 0.68 -3.43 1.15
N PHE A 109 1.57 -4.28 0.65
CA PHE A 109 2.95 -4.40 1.14
C PHE A 109 3.92 -3.67 0.21
N ASP A 110 4.94 -3.04 0.77
CA ASP A 110 6.04 -2.47 0.00
C ASP A 110 7.29 -3.38 -0.03
N GLY A 111 8.37 -2.88 -0.64
CA GLY A 111 9.64 -3.59 -0.74
C GLY A 111 10.45 -3.64 0.57
N LYS A 112 9.99 -3.02 1.65
CA LYS A 112 10.61 -3.06 2.98
C LYS A 112 9.82 -3.94 3.95
N GLY A 113 8.61 -4.36 3.55
CA GLY A 113 7.68 -5.10 4.39
C GLY A 113 6.77 -4.21 5.22
N ASP A 114 6.76 -2.91 4.99
CA ASP A 114 5.75 -2.02 5.55
C ASP A 114 4.40 -2.26 4.89
N VAL A 115 3.33 -2.08 5.65
CA VAL A 115 1.96 -2.28 5.17
C VAL A 115 1.24 -0.95 5.10
N TYR A 116 0.57 -0.68 3.99
CA TYR A 116 -0.23 0.52 3.79
C TYR A 116 -1.70 0.16 3.66
N THR A 117 -2.56 0.98 4.25
CA THR A 117 -4.01 0.84 4.23
C THR A 117 -4.67 2.20 4.39
N PHE A 118 -5.97 2.26 4.24
CA PHE A 118 -6.77 3.48 4.36
C PHE A 118 -8.12 3.17 5.00
N PRO A 119 -8.84 4.17 5.58
CA PRO A 119 -10.16 3.97 6.11
C PRO A 119 -11.17 3.58 5.03
N SER A 120 -12.10 2.72 5.40
CA SER A 120 -13.24 2.37 4.55
C SER A 120 -14.53 2.63 5.33
N PRO A 121 -15.40 3.55 4.91
CA PRO A 121 -16.65 3.84 5.59
C PRO A 121 -17.59 2.65 5.40
N TYR A 122 -17.52 1.70 6.33
CA TYR A 122 -18.17 0.41 6.19
C TYR A 122 -19.59 0.37 6.80
N VAL A 123 -19.71 0.73 8.06
CA VAL A 123 -20.99 0.64 8.77
C VAL A 123 -21.42 1.94 9.42
N SER A 124 -20.50 2.83 9.72
CA SER A 124 -20.78 4.02 10.54
C SER A 124 -19.76 5.12 10.29
N LEU A 125 -20.24 6.34 10.20
CA LEU A 125 -19.37 7.53 10.18
C LEU A 125 -18.80 7.87 11.56
N ILE A 126 -19.25 7.19 12.63
CA ILE A 126 -18.68 7.33 13.97
C ILE A 126 -17.31 6.68 14.03
N ASP A 127 -17.20 5.45 13.51
CA ASP A 127 -15.95 4.69 13.51
C ASP A 127 -14.99 5.16 12.40
N ASN A 128 -15.56 5.63 11.28
CA ASN A 128 -14.86 6.14 10.12
C ASN A 128 -15.32 7.57 9.80
N PRO A 129 -14.96 8.56 10.61
CA PRO A 129 -15.41 9.93 10.40
C PRO A 129 -14.84 10.54 9.10
N PRO A 130 -15.60 11.43 8.43
CA PRO A 130 -15.23 11.95 7.11
C PRO A 130 -13.84 12.59 7.05
N GLU A 131 -13.41 13.26 8.10
CA GLU A 131 -12.10 13.91 8.17
C GLU A 131 -10.90 12.96 8.11
N LYS A 132 -11.12 11.67 8.39
CA LYS A 132 -10.08 10.62 8.30
C LYS A 132 -10.08 9.85 6.99
N GLN A 133 -11.07 10.02 6.13
CA GLN A 133 -11.25 9.17 4.95
C GLN A 133 -10.15 9.31 3.89
N ASN A 134 -9.39 10.40 3.89
CA ASN A 134 -8.22 10.60 3.04
C ASN A 134 -6.88 10.27 3.72
N MET A 135 -6.91 9.66 4.90
CA MET A 135 -5.71 9.25 5.61
C MET A 135 -5.20 7.92 5.08
N ILE A 136 -3.94 7.86 4.73
CA ILE A 136 -3.22 6.60 4.53
C ILE A 136 -2.50 6.28 5.83
N TYR A 137 -2.64 5.05 6.30
CA TYR A 137 -1.94 4.52 7.46
C TYR A 137 -0.80 3.62 7.01
N ARG A 138 0.28 3.61 7.80
CA ARG A 138 1.39 2.67 7.67
C ARG A 138 1.46 1.80 8.91
N ILE A 139 1.57 0.49 8.70
CA ILE A 139 1.95 -0.47 9.73
C ILE A 139 3.42 -0.79 9.51
N ASP A 140 4.25 -0.51 10.50
CA ASP A 140 5.68 -0.77 10.46
C ASP A 140 5.94 -2.28 10.31
N GLY A 141 6.73 -2.65 9.31
CA GLY A 141 6.95 -4.05 8.92
C GLY A 141 7.70 -4.90 9.95
N VAL A 142 8.33 -4.26 10.96
CA VAL A 142 9.09 -4.95 12.00
C VAL A 142 8.28 -5.03 13.30
N THR A 143 7.72 -3.91 13.75
CA THR A 143 7.05 -3.79 15.05
C THR A 143 5.54 -4.05 14.98
N GLY A 144 4.94 -3.94 13.80
CA GLY A 144 3.49 -4.02 13.62
C GLY A 144 2.73 -2.78 14.12
N VAL A 145 3.41 -1.72 14.56
CA VAL A 145 2.76 -0.48 15.02
C VAL A 145 2.16 0.27 13.83
N MET A 146 0.86 0.57 13.90
CA MET A 146 0.19 1.40 12.90
C MET A 146 0.21 2.87 13.29
N THR A 147 0.57 3.72 12.34
CA THR A 147 0.59 5.18 12.48
C THR A 147 0.00 5.86 11.24
N PRO A 148 -0.54 7.08 11.36
CA PRO A 148 -0.81 7.92 10.20
C PRO A 148 0.44 8.10 9.35
N PHE A 149 0.31 7.94 8.05
CA PHE A 149 1.42 8.11 7.10
C PHE A 149 1.29 9.40 6.30
N LEU A 150 0.13 9.60 5.66
CA LEU A 150 -0.12 10.75 4.79
C LEU A 150 -1.61 11.02 4.69
N THR A 151 -2.02 12.27 4.80
CA THR A 151 -3.36 12.70 4.38
C THR A 151 -3.30 13.16 2.92
N LEU A 152 -4.08 12.50 2.05
CA LEU A 152 -4.17 12.89 0.64
C LEU A 152 -4.84 14.26 0.53
N PRO A 153 -4.26 15.21 -0.20
CA PRO A 153 -4.92 16.48 -0.50
C PRO A 153 -6.14 16.21 -1.38
N SER A 154 -7.26 16.86 -1.11
CA SER A 154 -8.51 16.67 -1.87
C SER A 154 -9.09 17.99 -2.34
N ALA A 155 -9.94 17.94 -3.38
CA ALA A 155 -10.67 19.11 -3.85
C ALA A 155 -11.65 19.63 -2.80
N ALA A 156 -12.27 18.71 -2.04
CA ALA A 156 -13.09 18.98 -0.86
C ALA A 156 -12.95 17.85 0.14
N LEU A 157 -13.26 18.11 1.40
CA LEU A 157 -13.30 17.07 2.42
C LEU A 157 -14.47 16.13 2.17
N PRO A 158 -14.34 14.82 2.49
CA PRO A 158 -15.48 13.92 2.54
C PRO A 158 -16.59 14.48 3.43
N SER A 159 -17.83 14.24 3.05
CA SER A 159 -19.03 14.77 3.73
C SER A 159 -20.05 13.67 3.95
N SER A 160 -21.16 13.98 4.61
CA SER A 160 -22.28 13.06 4.74
C SER A 160 -22.93 12.68 3.42
N GLN A 161 -22.79 13.51 2.36
CA GLN A 161 -23.27 13.24 1.01
C GLN A 161 -22.33 12.32 0.22
N ASN A 162 -21.02 12.47 0.45
CA ASN A 162 -20.00 11.57 -0.02
C ASN A 162 -19.00 11.32 1.12
N PRO A 163 -19.21 10.28 1.93
CA PRO A 163 -18.34 9.99 3.06
C PRO A 163 -17.03 9.29 2.65
N PHE A 164 -16.82 9.05 1.36
CA PHE A 164 -15.65 8.32 0.86
C PHE A 164 -14.49 9.28 0.56
N GLY A 165 -13.30 8.82 0.86
CA GLY A 165 -12.04 9.47 0.51
C GLY A 165 -11.16 8.55 -0.31
N ALA A 166 -10.10 8.03 0.29
CA ALA A 166 -9.21 7.07 -0.35
C ALA A 166 -9.96 5.77 -0.70
N MET A 167 -9.74 5.25 -1.92
CA MET A 167 -10.47 4.11 -2.45
C MET A 167 -9.56 2.96 -2.86
N GLY A 168 -8.38 3.23 -3.38
CA GLY A 168 -7.45 2.24 -3.88
C GLY A 168 -6.01 2.59 -3.61
N LEU A 169 -5.17 1.55 -3.44
CA LEU A 169 -3.71 1.64 -3.34
C LEU A 169 -3.07 0.61 -4.25
N VAL A 170 -1.99 0.98 -4.91
CA VAL A 170 -1.11 0.04 -5.62
C VAL A 170 0.34 0.50 -5.54
N TYR A 171 1.28 -0.45 -5.41
CA TYR A 171 2.71 -0.17 -5.28
C TYR A 171 3.45 -0.60 -6.55
N ASP A 172 4.29 0.30 -7.05
CA ASP A 172 5.19 0.07 -8.18
C ASP A 172 6.62 -0.11 -7.68
N CYS A 173 7.13 -1.32 -7.79
CA CYS A 173 8.50 -1.65 -7.42
C CYS A 173 9.56 -0.95 -8.29
N ASP A 174 9.26 -0.72 -9.57
CA ASP A 174 10.24 -0.15 -10.52
C ASP A 174 10.62 1.28 -10.11
N THR A 175 9.63 2.07 -9.67
CA THR A 175 9.82 3.48 -9.32
C THR A 175 9.80 3.74 -7.81
N SER A 176 9.52 2.71 -6.99
CA SER A 176 9.26 2.84 -5.54
C SER A 176 8.18 3.88 -5.28
N SER A 177 7.09 3.81 -6.04
CA SER A 177 5.95 4.71 -5.94
C SER A 177 4.74 3.99 -5.37
N LEU A 178 4.00 4.68 -4.51
CA LEU A 178 2.65 4.27 -4.09
C LEU A 178 1.65 5.14 -4.84
N TYR A 179 0.74 4.52 -5.59
CA TYR A 179 -0.40 5.22 -6.17
C TYR A 179 -1.59 5.04 -5.25
N ALA A 180 -2.29 6.14 -4.99
CA ALA A 180 -3.49 6.18 -4.19
C ALA A 180 -4.59 6.90 -4.96
N SER A 181 -5.81 6.39 -4.92
CA SER A 181 -6.98 7.10 -5.45
C SER A 181 -7.84 7.65 -4.33
N SER A 182 -8.50 8.78 -4.59
CA SER A 182 -9.51 9.36 -3.71
C SER A 182 -10.66 9.93 -4.52
N VAL A 183 -11.88 9.69 -4.04
CA VAL A 183 -13.12 10.29 -4.58
C VAL A 183 -13.64 11.40 -3.69
N ALA A 184 -12.83 11.92 -2.77
CA ALA A 184 -13.24 12.98 -1.85
C ALA A 184 -13.65 14.25 -2.61
N GLY A 185 -14.84 14.75 -2.30
CA GLY A 185 -15.45 15.91 -2.95
C GLY A 185 -16.28 15.58 -4.20
N SER A 186 -16.19 14.38 -4.75
CA SER A 186 -17.07 13.94 -5.84
C SER A 186 -18.50 13.75 -5.34
N THR A 187 -19.44 13.93 -6.25
CA THR A 187 -20.86 13.65 -6.02
C THR A 187 -21.38 12.79 -7.17
N ARG A 188 -22.65 12.40 -7.15
CA ARG A 188 -23.25 11.69 -8.30
C ARG A 188 -23.17 12.50 -9.60
N ASP A 189 -23.17 13.84 -9.50
CA ASP A 189 -23.20 14.74 -10.65
C ASP A 189 -21.84 15.39 -10.98
N ALA A 190 -20.91 15.39 -10.03
CA ALA A 190 -19.59 16.04 -10.18
C ALA A 190 -18.46 15.04 -9.95
N GLU A 191 -17.52 14.98 -10.89
CA GLU A 191 -16.32 14.17 -10.83
C GLU A 191 -15.10 15.05 -10.54
N VAL A 192 -14.56 14.96 -9.32
CA VAL A 192 -13.39 15.72 -8.86
C VAL A 192 -12.34 14.85 -8.17
N GLY A 193 -12.52 13.54 -8.24
CA GLY A 193 -11.59 12.57 -7.69
C GLY A 193 -10.21 12.66 -8.32
N ARG A 194 -9.26 11.96 -7.73
CA ARG A 194 -7.83 12.05 -8.08
C ARG A 194 -7.10 10.74 -7.92
N ILE A 195 -6.05 10.57 -8.72
CA ILE A 195 -5.00 9.59 -8.48
C ILE A 195 -3.74 10.36 -8.08
N TYR A 196 -3.11 9.96 -6.99
CA TYR A 196 -1.86 10.52 -6.47
C TYR A 196 -0.72 9.54 -6.67
N ARG A 197 0.43 10.02 -7.08
CA ARG A 197 1.69 9.30 -6.94
C ARG A 197 2.45 9.82 -5.72
N ILE A 198 2.79 8.92 -4.83
CA ILE A 198 3.54 9.17 -3.61
C ILE A 198 4.93 8.57 -3.77
N ASP A 199 5.96 9.39 -3.65
CA ASP A 199 7.35 8.92 -3.61
C ASP A 199 7.62 8.28 -2.24
N MET A 200 7.88 6.99 -2.21
CA MET A 200 8.08 6.24 -0.98
C MET A 200 9.42 6.49 -0.28
N LYS A 201 10.34 7.23 -0.91
CA LYS A 201 11.57 7.68 -0.26
C LYS A 201 11.33 8.91 0.61
N THR A 202 10.46 9.81 0.15
CA THR A 202 10.16 11.07 0.83
C THR A 202 8.83 11.07 1.56
N GLY A 203 7.93 10.13 1.28
CA GLY A 203 6.58 10.07 1.82
C GLY A 203 5.66 11.19 1.31
N LYS A 204 6.00 11.84 0.20
CA LYS A 204 5.28 13.00 -0.34
C LYS A 204 4.55 12.68 -1.63
N VAL A 205 3.39 13.33 -1.82
CA VAL A 205 2.74 13.40 -3.14
C VAL A 205 3.63 14.18 -4.08
N VAL A 206 4.00 13.58 -5.21
CA VAL A 206 4.87 14.17 -6.23
C VAL A 206 4.19 14.35 -7.58
N PHE A 207 3.03 13.74 -7.77
CA PHE A 207 2.22 13.88 -8.98
C PHE A 207 0.74 13.66 -8.64
N THR A 208 -0.16 14.36 -9.37
CA THR A 208 -1.62 14.22 -9.24
C THR A 208 -2.24 14.14 -10.63
N PHE A 209 -3.16 13.19 -10.80
CA PHE A 209 -4.01 13.06 -11.97
C PHE A 209 -5.43 13.38 -11.57
N ASP A 210 -5.97 14.50 -12.06
CA ASP A 210 -7.20 15.12 -11.56
C ASP A 210 -8.43 14.70 -12.35
N ASN A 211 -9.63 14.97 -11.76
CA ASN A 211 -10.95 14.82 -12.35
C ASN A 211 -11.25 13.38 -12.79
N ILE A 212 -10.97 12.43 -11.91
CA ILE A 212 -11.23 11.03 -12.15
C ILE A 212 -11.61 10.30 -10.87
N ASP A 213 -12.77 9.67 -10.86
CA ASP A 213 -13.26 8.88 -9.72
C ASP A 213 -12.85 7.42 -9.88
N VAL A 214 -11.79 7.04 -9.19
CA VAL A 214 -11.21 5.70 -9.28
C VAL A 214 -11.55 4.87 -8.05
N PHE A 215 -12.12 3.67 -8.28
CA PHE A 215 -12.54 2.77 -7.22
C PHE A 215 -11.44 1.76 -6.83
N GLY A 216 -10.78 1.14 -7.79
CA GLY A 216 -9.67 0.22 -7.55
C GLY A 216 -8.62 0.32 -8.63
N MET A 217 -7.39 -0.10 -8.31
CA MET A 217 -6.25 0.04 -9.21
C MET A 217 -5.38 -1.22 -9.26
N GLY A 218 -4.67 -1.38 -10.38
CA GLY A 218 -3.61 -2.36 -10.59
C GLY A 218 -2.58 -1.83 -11.58
N ILE A 219 -1.35 -2.28 -11.51
CA ILE A 219 -0.30 -1.92 -12.48
C ILE A 219 0.18 -3.17 -13.18
N PHE A 220 0.33 -3.06 -14.49
CA PHE A 220 0.82 -4.15 -15.31
C PHE A 220 1.67 -3.61 -16.47
N VAL A 221 2.69 -4.39 -16.84
CA VAL A 221 3.49 -4.11 -18.03
C VAL A 221 3.07 -5.07 -19.12
N GLY A 222 2.27 -4.55 -20.01
CA GLY A 222 1.81 -5.25 -21.21
C GLY A 222 2.68 -4.98 -22.42
N PRO A 223 2.24 -5.43 -23.62
CA PRO A 223 2.93 -5.17 -24.88
C PRO A 223 3.11 -3.67 -25.19
N ASP A 224 2.18 -2.84 -24.72
CA ASP A 224 2.17 -1.38 -24.92
C ASP A 224 2.93 -0.62 -23.81
N GLY A 225 3.74 -1.32 -22.99
CA GLY A 225 4.48 -0.75 -21.88
C GLY A 225 3.73 -0.81 -20.55
N LYS A 226 4.23 -0.05 -19.57
CA LYS A 226 3.66 0.01 -18.22
C LYS A 226 2.40 0.87 -18.23
N ARG A 227 1.33 0.36 -17.63
CA ARG A 227 0.06 1.07 -17.48
C ARG A 227 -0.51 0.89 -16.07
N LEU A 228 -1.12 1.93 -15.55
CA LEU A 228 -2.00 1.88 -14.40
C LEU A 228 -3.41 1.58 -14.89
N TYR A 229 -3.96 0.45 -14.50
CA TYR A 229 -5.35 0.05 -14.76
C TYR A 229 -6.19 0.45 -13.58
N PHE A 230 -7.40 0.92 -13.83
CA PHE A 230 -8.29 1.35 -12.76
C PHE A 230 -9.76 1.17 -13.14
N GLY A 231 -10.56 0.83 -12.14
CA GLY A 231 -12.01 0.80 -12.25
C GLY A 231 -12.60 2.17 -11.97
N SER A 232 -13.55 2.61 -12.82
CA SER A 232 -14.35 3.79 -12.53
C SER A 232 -15.21 3.55 -11.28
N ALA A 233 -15.31 4.55 -10.40
CA ALA A 233 -16.27 4.53 -9.31
C ALA A 233 -17.70 4.88 -9.78
N ARG A 234 -17.86 5.36 -11.03
CA ARG A 234 -19.12 5.82 -11.61
C ARG A 234 -19.78 4.79 -12.51
N THR A 235 -18.97 4.10 -13.27
CA THR A 235 -19.41 3.23 -14.37
C THR A 235 -18.78 1.84 -14.22
N PRO A 236 -19.30 0.81 -14.92
CA PRO A 236 -18.74 -0.53 -14.86
C PRO A 236 -17.45 -0.70 -15.68
N GLU A 237 -16.87 0.38 -16.14
CA GLU A 237 -15.69 0.34 -16.99
C GLU A 237 -14.40 0.23 -16.20
N VAL A 238 -13.43 -0.45 -16.83
CA VAL A 238 -12.02 -0.45 -16.44
C VAL A 238 -11.23 0.29 -17.50
N TYR A 239 -10.48 1.28 -17.06
CA TYR A 239 -9.61 2.09 -17.90
C TYR A 239 -8.14 1.81 -17.59
N SER A 240 -7.26 2.32 -18.42
CA SER A 240 -5.83 2.39 -18.12
C SER A 240 -5.23 3.71 -18.59
N VAL A 241 -4.13 4.10 -17.97
CA VAL A 241 -3.29 5.24 -18.37
C VAL A 241 -1.83 4.81 -18.39
N ALA A 242 -1.05 5.34 -19.34
CA ALA A 242 0.38 4.99 -19.44
C ALA A 242 1.16 5.53 -18.23
N VAL A 243 2.17 4.77 -17.82
CA VAL A 243 3.09 5.14 -16.74
C VAL A 243 4.48 5.28 -17.35
N ASN A 244 5.08 6.48 -17.26
CA ASN A 244 6.42 6.74 -17.77
C ASN A 244 7.51 6.15 -16.86
N GLU A 245 8.77 6.29 -17.25
CA GLU A 245 9.93 5.78 -16.50
C GLU A 245 10.09 6.41 -15.11
N ASN A 246 9.60 7.63 -14.92
CA ASN A 246 9.59 8.31 -13.63
C ASN A 246 8.41 7.88 -12.72
N GLY A 247 7.44 7.14 -13.28
CA GLY A 247 6.23 6.74 -12.59
C GLY A 247 5.07 7.74 -12.74
N ASP A 248 5.19 8.79 -13.55
CA ASP A 248 4.08 9.73 -13.77
C ASP A 248 3.06 9.12 -14.74
N LEU A 249 1.81 9.44 -14.52
CA LEU A 249 0.73 9.08 -15.44
C LEU A 249 0.73 10.06 -16.61
N VAL A 250 0.78 9.55 -17.84
CA VAL A 250 0.96 10.36 -19.04
C VAL A 250 -0.04 9.97 -20.13
N GLY A 251 -0.47 10.99 -20.89
CA GLY A 251 -1.44 10.82 -21.98
C GLY A 251 -2.87 10.59 -21.53
N ASP A 252 -3.71 10.20 -22.45
CA ASP A 252 -5.15 10.00 -22.23
C ASP A 252 -5.44 8.62 -21.59
N THR A 253 -6.56 8.55 -20.91
CA THR A 253 -7.11 7.29 -20.43
C THR A 253 -7.65 6.47 -21.59
N ARG A 254 -7.47 5.14 -21.53
CA ARG A 254 -7.97 4.19 -22.53
C ARG A 254 -8.96 3.24 -21.87
N LEU A 255 -10.14 3.09 -22.49
CA LEU A 255 -11.10 2.07 -22.10
C LEU A 255 -10.53 0.68 -22.43
N GLU A 256 -10.42 -0.17 -21.43
CA GLU A 256 -9.90 -1.53 -21.55
C GLU A 256 -11.01 -2.57 -21.68
N LEU A 257 -12.02 -2.46 -20.83
CA LEU A 257 -13.18 -3.34 -20.81
C LEU A 257 -14.35 -2.72 -20.04
N THR A 258 -15.53 -3.26 -20.27
CA THR A 258 -16.74 -3.01 -19.48
C THR A 258 -17.13 -4.30 -18.77
N LEU A 259 -17.44 -4.23 -17.47
CA LEU A 259 -17.91 -5.39 -16.71
C LEU A 259 -19.25 -5.89 -17.27
N PRO A 260 -19.46 -7.22 -17.34
CA PRO A 260 -20.71 -7.78 -17.87
C PRO A 260 -21.94 -7.38 -17.06
N ASP A 261 -21.77 -7.13 -15.76
CA ASP A 261 -22.83 -6.67 -14.87
C ASP A 261 -22.68 -5.19 -14.57
N GLN A 262 -23.62 -4.39 -15.07
CA GLN A 262 -23.62 -2.92 -15.00
C GLN A 262 -23.77 -2.37 -13.58
N ASN A 263 -24.25 -3.17 -12.63
CA ASN A 263 -24.41 -2.76 -11.24
C ASN A 263 -23.08 -2.76 -10.46
N TYR A 264 -22.06 -3.40 -11.03
CA TYR A 264 -20.76 -3.56 -10.34
C TYR A 264 -19.74 -2.56 -10.88
N LYS A 265 -18.89 -2.08 -9.94
CA LYS A 265 -17.74 -1.24 -10.22
C LYS A 265 -16.47 -1.99 -9.82
N ALA A 266 -15.41 -1.86 -10.59
CA ALA A 266 -14.17 -2.58 -10.37
C ALA A 266 -13.42 -2.03 -9.15
N ARG A 267 -13.55 -2.69 -7.99
CA ARG A 267 -12.87 -2.31 -6.75
C ARG A 267 -11.44 -2.79 -6.65
N ARG A 268 -11.08 -3.87 -7.36
CA ARG A 268 -9.71 -4.36 -7.47
C ARG A 268 -9.45 -4.82 -8.88
N VAL A 269 -8.28 -4.46 -9.37
CA VAL A 269 -7.74 -4.94 -10.63
C VAL A 269 -6.41 -5.63 -10.29
N ILE A 270 -6.37 -6.95 -10.43
CA ILE A 270 -5.25 -7.78 -10.01
C ILE A 270 -4.73 -8.52 -11.24
N PHE A 271 -3.43 -8.56 -11.39
CA PHE A 271 -2.78 -9.34 -12.46
C PHE A 271 -2.03 -10.52 -11.86
N ASP A 272 -2.16 -11.66 -12.46
CA ASP A 272 -1.37 -12.83 -12.09
C ASP A 272 -0.03 -12.86 -12.86
N ARG A 273 0.80 -13.84 -12.54
CA ARG A 273 2.11 -14.03 -13.20
C ARG A 273 2.00 -14.48 -14.65
N ALA A 274 0.88 -15.05 -15.06
CA ALA A 274 0.60 -15.42 -16.43
C ALA A 274 0.08 -14.24 -17.27
N GLY A 275 -0.19 -13.09 -16.64
CA GLY A 275 -0.71 -11.88 -17.28
C GLY A 275 -2.23 -11.88 -17.42
N ALA A 276 -2.95 -12.79 -16.74
CA ALA A 276 -4.39 -12.71 -16.67
C ALA A 276 -4.83 -11.61 -15.69
N MET A 277 -5.93 -10.94 -15.99
CA MET A 277 -6.51 -9.90 -15.15
C MET A 277 -7.72 -10.46 -14.41
N GLN A 278 -7.71 -10.32 -13.10
CA GLN A 278 -8.87 -10.55 -12.26
C GLN A 278 -9.44 -9.21 -11.80
N VAL A 279 -10.71 -8.98 -12.05
CA VAL A 279 -11.44 -7.82 -11.54
C VAL A 279 -12.42 -8.29 -10.48
N ARG A 280 -12.32 -7.68 -9.29
CA ARG A 280 -13.30 -7.85 -8.21
C ARG A 280 -14.23 -6.67 -8.20
N GLY A 281 -15.50 -6.94 -8.50
CA GLY A 281 -16.56 -5.95 -8.62
C GLY A 281 -17.41 -5.88 -7.37
N TYR A 282 -17.83 -4.66 -7.02
CA TYR A 282 -18.77 -4.36 -5.94
C TYR A 282 -19.79 -3.35 -6.42
N ALA A 283 -20.99 -3.37 -5.84
CA ALA A 283 -21.95 -2.30 -6.02
C ALA A 283 -21.43 -1.03 -5.34
N PHE A 284 -21.50 0.10 -6.03
CA PHE A 284 -21.07 1.39 -5.52
C PHE A 284 -21.82 2.54 -6.22
N ASP A 285 -22.31 3.49 -5.43
CA ASP A 285 -23.05 4.66 -5.92
C ASP A 285 -22.87 5.91 -5.03
N PHE A 286 -21.75 6.02 -4.31
CA PHE A 286 -21.49 7.05 -3.30
C PHE A 286 -22.41 6.99 -2.06
N SER A 287 -23.14 5.89 -1.86
CA SER A 287 -24.03 5.65 -0.74
C SER A 287 -23.45 4.62 0.23
N LEU A 288 -23.54 4.88 1.53
CA LEU A 288 -23.15 3.89 2.56
C LEU A 288 -24.04 2.65 2.52
N VAL A 289 -25.31 2.79 2.13
CA VAL A 289 -26.27 1.67 2.06
C VAL A 289 -25.82 0.67 1.01
N VAL A 290 -25.57 1.12 -0.21
CA VAL A 290 -25.12 0.25 -1.31
C VAL A 290 -23.76 -0.36 -1.02
N THR A 291 -22.86 0.41 -0.44
CA THR A 291 -21.50 -0.08 -0.11
C THR A 291 -21.49 -1.10 1.03
N SER A 292 -22.51 -1.12 1.89
CA SER A 292 -22.65 -2.13 2.94
C SER A 292 -23.09 -3.51 2.41
N GLU A 293 -23.68 -3.56 1.21
CA GLU A 293 -24.01 -4.81 0.53
C GLU A 293 -22.73 -5.44 -0.04
N ARG A 294 -22.22 -6.43 0.66
CA ARG A 294 -20.92 -7.08 0.36
C ARG A 294 -20.98 -8.14 -0.74
N ASN A 295 -21.79 -7.95 -1.74
CA ASN A 295 -21.86 -8.88 -2.85
C ASN A 295 -20.68 -8.65 -3.79
N GLU A 296 -19.61 -9.40 -3.59
CA GLU A 296 -18.48 -9.40 -4.51
C GLU A 296 -18.73 -10.31 -5.70
N LYS A 297 -18.45 -9.82 -6.91
CA LYS A 297 -18.35 -10.64 -8.12
C LYS A 297 -16.91 -10.63 -8.64
N ILE A 298 -16.45 -11.79 -9.07
CA ILE A 298 -15.10 -11.97 -9.63
C ILE A 298 -15.25 -12.21 -11.13
N PHE A 299 -14.53 -11.43 -11.92
CA PHE A 299 -14.47 -11.52 -13.37
C PHE A 299 -13.01 -11.75 -13.76
N ASN A 300 -12.75 -12.80 -14.54
CA ASN A 300 -11.41 -13.11 -15.02
C ASN A 300 -11.29 -12.80 -16.51
N TYR A 301 -10.19 -12.18 -16.90
CA TYR A 301 -9.94 -11.77 -18.28
C TYR A 301 -8.57 -12.26 -18.73
N VAL A 302 -8.48 -12.59 -20.01
CA VAL A 302 -7.22 -12.90 -20.70
C VAL A 302 -6.98 -11.86 -21.79
N PHE A 303 -5.72 -11.48 -21.99
CA PHE A 303 -5.34 -10.54 -23.04
C PHE A 303 -5.26 -11.25 -24.39
N ASP A 304 -6.07 -10.81 -25.33
CA ASP A 304 -6.07 -11.28 -26.70
C ASP A 304 -5.10 -10.46 -27.55
N ALA A 305 -3.88 -10.97 -27.73
CA ALA A 305 -2.82 -10.24 -28.43
C ALA A 305 -3.16 -9.81 -29.86
N PRO A 306 -3.86 -10.62 -30.70
CA PRO A 306 -4.27 -10.19 -32.03
C PRO A 306 -5.18 -8.97 -32.05
N THR A 307 -6.17 -8.91 -31.15
CA THR A 307 -7.11 -7.79 -31.08
C THR A 307 -6.67 -6.70 -30.12
N LYS A 308 -5.61 -6.91 -29.34
CA LYS A 308 -5.12 -6.04 -28.24
C LYS A 308 -6.21 -5.69 -27.22
N LYS A 309 -7.10 -6.63 -26.92
CA LYS A 309 -8.23 -6.44 -26.01
C LYS A 309 -8.25 -7.50 -24.90
N TRP A 310 -8.81 -7.13 -23.78
CA TRP A 310 -9.14 -8.06 -22.72
C TRP A 310 -10.45 -8.78 -23.04
N LYS A 311 -10.44 -10.09 -22.98
CA LYS A 311 -11.62 -10.96 -23.19
C LYS A 311 -11.94 -11.67 -21.89
N LEU A 312 -13.25 -11.73 -21.57
CA LEU A 312 -13.73 -12.50 -20.42
C LEU A 312 -13.31 -13.97 -20.59
N ALA A 313 -12.67 -14.52 -19.56
CA ALA A 313 -12.32 -15.93 -19.54
C ALA A 313 -13.60 -16.76 -19.35
N SER A 314 -13.72 -17.83 -20.13
CA SER A 314 -14.86 -18.75 -20.09
C SER A 314 -14.84 -19.61 -18.81
#